data_b32f9407ef5c4f9b501d6879db4539f3
#
_entry.id   b32f9407ef5c4f9b501d6879db4539f3
#
_cell.length_a   1.000
_cell.length_b   1.000
_cell.length_c   1.000
_cell.angle_alpha   90.00
_cell.angle_beta   90.00
_cell.angle_gamma   90.00
#
_symmetry.space_group_name_H-M   'P 1'
#
loop_
_entity.id
_entity.type
_entity.pdbx_description
1 polymer ?
#
loop_
_entity_poly.entity_id
_entity_poly.type
_entity_poly.pdbx_seq_one_letter_code
_entity_poly.pdbx_strand_id
1 'polypeptide(L)'
;LIDACGKKAREIAASTGAFDMSTMKEPYRLEGKKTLGYEIAEQFNWDLPDIIIYPAGGGTGLIGIWKAFKELIEMKAIKGALPKMVLVQSVECSPMVHLFNDGQLPEHFAPKSSAALGLAVPYPFATAMMLAVLKESNGIALTITEKEMEDGVEEIAKVEGLLLSPEGSATY
;
A
#
# COMPACT_ATOMS: atom_id res chain seq x y z
N LEU A 1 -7.84 -6.01 16.10
CA LEU A 1 -7.45 -5.33 14.87
C LEU A 1 -6.79 -3.99 15.19
N ILE A 2 -6.11 -3.42 14.23
CA ILE A 2 -5.33 -2.18 14.36
C ILE A 2 -6.16 -0.97 14.82
N ASP A 3 -7.46 -0.98 14.59
CA ASP A 3 -8.38 0.08 15.01
C ASP A 3 -8.43 0.27 16.53
N ALA A 4 -8.38 -0.81 17.30
CA ALA A 4 -8.34 -0.76 18.76
C ALA A 4 -7.02 -0.11 19.24
N CYS A 5 -5.89 -0.45 18.61
CA CYS A 5 -4.61 0.18 18.89
C CYS A 5 -4.63 1.67 18.56
N GLY A 6 -5.19 2.04 17.43
CA GLY A 6 -5.35 3.44 17.01
C GLY A 6 -6.23 4.25 17.96
N LYS A 7 -7.32 3.66 18.48
CA LYS A 7 -8.14 4.30 19.52
C LYS A 7 -7.33 4.54 20.80
N LYS A 8 -6.61 3.52 21.27
CA LYS A 8 -5.80 3.63 22.48
C LYS A 8 -4.67 4.64 22.36
N ALA A 9 -4.00 4.68 21.19
CA ALA A 9 -2.97 5.68 20.91
C ALA A 9 -3.51 7.11 21.00
N ARG A 10 -4.70 7.38 20.44
CA ARG A 10 -5.35 8.69 20.55
C ARG A 10 -5.68 9.07 22.01
N GLU A 11 -6.20 8.14 22.78
CA GLU A 11 -6.50 8.36 24.22
C GLU A 11 -5.23 8.74 24.99
N ILE A 12 -4.13 8.02 24.75
CA ILE A 12 -2.84 8.30 25.39
C ILE A 12 -2.31 9.67 24.95
N ALA A 13 -2.31 9.94 23.65
CA ALA A 13 -1.85 11.24 23.11
C ALA A 13 -2.63 12.41 23.73
N ALA A 14 -3.96 12.28 23.82
CA ALA A 14 -4.82 13.32 24.42
C ALA A 14 -4.55 13.53 25.91
N SER A 15 -4.24 12.47 26.66
CA SER A 15 -4.02 12.55 28.12
C SER A 15 -2.59 12.95 28.51
N THR A 16 -1.61 12.70 27.66
CA THR A 16 -0.18 12.93 27.97
C THR A 16 0.45 14.09 27.20
N GLY A 17 -0.21 14.61 26.17
CA GLY A 17 0.38 15.56 25.24
C GLY A 17 1.39 14.93 24.27
N ALA A 18 1.47 13.61 24.20
CA ALA A 18 2.34 12.91 23.26
C ALA A 18 1.90 13.14 21.82
N PHE A 19 2.85 13.26 20.91
CA PHE A 19 2.57 13.43 19.49
C PHE A 19 2.11 12.09 18.87
N ASP A 20 0.93 12.08 18.21
CA ASP A 20 0.38 10.89 17.57
C ASP A 20 1.03 10.67 16.19
N MET A 21 2.00 9.77 16.12
CA MET A 21 2.70 9.35 14.90
C MET A 21 1.94 8.26 14.11
N SER A 22 0.65 8.07 14.36
CA SER A 22 -0.15 7.07 13.64
C SER A 22 -0.15 7.32 12.14
N THR A 23 -0.23 6.23 11.37
CA THR A 23 -0.15 6.23 9.91
C THR A 23 -1.12 7.23 9.28
N MET A 24 -0.60 8.10 8.42
CA MET A 24 -1.35 9.12 7.66
C MET A 24 -2.03 10.21 8.50
N LYS A 25 -1.66 10.40 9.75
CA LYS A 25 -2.11 11.52 10.59
C LYS A 25 -1.09 12.67 10.63
N GLU A 26 0.08 12.42 10.14
CA GLU A 26 1.17 13.38 10.02
C GLU A 26 1.91 13.15 8.69
N PRO A 27 2.63 14.14 8.16
CA PRO A 27 3.26 14.04 6.84
C PRO A 27 4.59 13.26 6.85
N TYR A 28 5.28 13.18 7.99
CA TYR A 28 6.67 12.72 8.07
C TYR A 28 6.86 11.27 7.62
N ARG A 29 5.94 10.40 7.99
CA ARG A 29 6.01 8.98 7.58
C ARG A 29 5.78 8.81 6.09
N LEU A 30 4.90 9.63 5.49
CA LEU A 30 4.68 9.61 4.05
C LEU A 30 5.91 10.14 3.32
N GLU A 31 6.48 11.26 3.77
CA GLU A 31 7.71 11.80 3.21
C GLU A 31 8.88 10.81 3.30
N GLY A 32 9.01 10.13 4.45
CA GLY A 32 10.01 9.06 4.61
C GLY A 32 9.78 7.87 3.66
N LYS A 33 8.54 7.53 3.34
CA LYS A 33 8.23 6.43 2.41
C LYS A 33 8.53 6.75 0.94
N LYS A 34 8.78 7.99 0.58
CA LYS A 34 9.26 8.35 -0.77
C LYS A 34 10.61 7.72 -1.11
N THR A 35 11.43 7.40 -0.10
CA THR A 35 12.73 6.73 -0.31
C THR A 35 12.56 5.44 -1.11
N LEU A 36 11.47 4.69 -0.90
CA LEU A 36 11.18 3.50 -1.69
C LEU A 36 11.04 3.81 -3.20
N GLY A 37 10.37 4.90 -3.56
CA GLY A 37 10.26 5.34 -4.96
C GLY A 37 11.60 5.80 -5.54
N TYR A 38 12.41 6.49 -4.76
CA TYR A 38 13.74 6.92 -5.19
C TYR A 38 14.68 5.73 -5.40
N GLU A 39 14.65 4.74 -4.49
CA GLU A 39 15.44 3.51 -4.63
C GLU A 39 15.01 2.70 -5.86
N ILE A 40 13.72 2.59 -6.14
CA ILE A 40 13.22 1.94 -7.37
C ILE A 40 13.77 2.68 -8.59
N ALA A 41 13.64 4.01 -8.66
CA ALA A 41 14.14 4.78 -9.80
C ALA A 41 15.65 4.61 -9.99
N GLU A 42 16.44 4.65 -8.92
CA GLU A 42 17.89 4.45 -8.96
C GLU A 42 18.25 3.04 -9.45
N GLN A 43 17.61 1.99 -8.89
CA GLN A 43 17.90 0.60 -9.23
C GLN A 43 17.49 0.24 -10.67
N PHE A 44 16.51 0.95 -11.23
CA PHE A 44 16.13 0.88 -12.64
C PHE A 44 16.89 1.88 -13.54
N ASN A 45 18.03 2.42 -13.06
CA ASN A 45 18.85 3.36 -13.80
C ASN A 45 18.08 4.60 -14.27
N TRP A 46 17.15 5.09 -13.48
CA TRP A 46 16.30 6.26 -13.74
C TRP A 46 15.32 6.10 -14.91
N ASP A 47 15.09 4.85 -15.32
CA ASP A 47 14.04 4.47 -16.28
C ASP A 47 12.99 3.65 -15.53
N LEU A 48 11.81 4.22 -15.31
CA LEU A 48 10.81 3.61 -14.43
C LEU A 48 10.19 2.37 -15.10
N PRO A 49 9.81 1.35 -14.31
CA PRO A 49 9.06 0.21 -14.82
C PRO A 49 7.68 0.63 -15.33
N ASP A 50 7.11 -0.11 -16.27
CA ASP A 50 5.77 0.17 -16.81
C ASP A 50 4.66 -0.03 -15.77
N ILE A 51 4.85 -0.97 -14.85
CA ILE A 51 3.86 -1.38 -13.84
C ILE A 51 4.54 -1.56 -12.50
N ILE A 52 3.88 -1.10 -11.43
CA ILE A 52 4.24 -1.42 -10.05
C ILE A 52 3.04 -2.09 -9.38
N ILE A 53 3.25 -3.30 -8.88
CA ILE A 53 2.27 -4.03 -8.08
C ILE A 53 2.63 -3.84 -6.61
N TYR A 54 1.70 -3.32 -5.83
CA TYR A 54 1.96 -2.94 -4.43
C TYR A 54 0.92 -3.50 -3.47
N PRO A 55 1.34 -4.20 -2.40
CA PRO A 55 0.46 -4.74 -1.38
C PRO A 55 0.06 -3.61 -0.42
N ALA A 56 -1.21 -3.22 -0.39
CA ALA A 56 -1.63 -2.00 0.29
C ALA A 56 -2.62 -2.25 1.44
N GLY A 57 -2.17 -2.00 2.68
CA GLY A 57 -3.05 -1.80 3.82
C GLY A 57 -3.41 -0.32 4.01
N GLY A 58 -2.61 0.42 4.78
CA GLY A 58 -2.82 1.86 5.03
C GLY A 58 -2.42 2.80 3.88
N GLY A 59 -1.77 2.30 2.81
CA GLY A 59 -1.48 3.03 1.58
C GLY A 59 -0.23 3.92 1.59
N THR A 60 0.48 4.04 2.71
CA THR A 60 1.61 4.97 2.85
C THR A 60 2.71 4.72 1.80
N GLY A 61 3.04 3.46 1.53
CA GLY A 61 4.06 3.11 0.54
C GLY A 61 3.59 3.36 -0.89
N LEU A 62 2.38 2.95 -1.26
CA LEU A 62 1.79 3.21 -2.58
C LEU A 62 1.81 4.71 -2.91
N ILE A 63 1.34 5.54 -1.97
CA ILE A 63 1.29 6.99 -2.12
C ILE A 63 2.70 7.58 -2.14
N GLY A 64 3.60 7.07 -1.28
CA GLY A 64 4.99 7.52 -1.21
C GLY A 64 5.76 7.29 -2.51
N ILE A 65 5.64 6.10 -3.11
CA ILE A 65 6.23 5.78 -4.42
C ILE A 65 5.70 6.74 -5.49
N TRP A 66 4.38 6.88 -5.59
CA TRP A 66 3.74 7.75 -6.57
C TRP A 66 4.20 9.20 -6.44
N LYS A 67 4.24 9.71 -5.20
CA LYS A 67 4.71 11.07 -4.91
C LYS A 67 6.17 11.25 -5.32
N ALA A 68 7.03 10.29 -4.99
CA ALA A 68 8.45 10.33 -5.36
C ALA A 68 8.65 10.41 -6.87
N PHE A 69 7.93 9.60 -7.65
CA PHE A 69 8.04 9.63 -9.10
C PHE A 69 7.55 10.92 -9.71
N LYS A 70 6.46 11.50 -9.22
CA LYS A 70 5.97 12.82 -9.67
C LYS A 70 7.02 13.90 -9.40
N GLU A 71 7.63 13.91 -8.22
CA GLU A 71 8.68 14.86 -7.86
C GLU A 71 9.93 14.70 -8.76
N LEU A 72 10.34 13.45 -9.03
CA LEU A 72 11.47 13.18 -9.92
C LEU A 72 11.23 13.68 -11.35
N ILE A 73 9.99 13.55 -11.87
CA ILE A 73 9.61 14.12 -13.17
C ILE A 73 9.62 15.66 -13.13
N GLU A 74 9.05 16.27 -12.10
CA GLU A 74 9.02 17.73 -11.94
C GLU A 74 10.44 18.31 -11.86
N MET A 75 11.34 17.63 -11.15
CA MET A 75 12.76 17.98 -11.07
C MET A 75 13.54 17.67 -12.37
N LYS A 76 12.92 17.04 -13.36
CA LYS A 76 13.56 16.55 -14.58
C LYS A 76 14.72 15.56 -14.34
N ALA A 77 14.69 14.88 -13.21
CA ALA A 77 15.66 13.83 -12.86
C ALA A 77 15.41 12.54 -13.67
N ILE A 78 14.16 12.29 -14.00
CA ILE A 78 13.75 11.17 -14.87
C ILE A 78 12.94 11.67 -16.05
N LYS A 79 12.92 10.86 -17.12
CA LYS A 79 12.14 11.10 -18.36
C LYS A 79 11.27 9.89 -18.60
N GLY A 80 10.11 10.10 -19.21
CA GLY A 80 9.22 9.01 -19.58
C GLY A 80 7.86 9.09 -18.89
N ALA A 81 7.09 8.01 -19.02
CA ALA A 81 5.77 7.89 -18.41
C ALA A 81 5.87 7.41 -16.96
N LEU A 82 4.90 7.82 -16.14
CA LEU A 82 4.71 7.26 -14.83
C LEU A 82 4.15 5.82 -14.95
N PRO A 83 4.52 4.90 -14.04
CA PRO A 83 4.04 3.53 -14.08
C PRO A 83 2.54 3.43 -13.80
N LYS A 84 1.91 2.39 -14.32
CA LYS A 84 0.59 1.95 -13.86
C LYS A 84 0.74 1.37 -12.46
N MET A 85 -0.04 1.87 -11.50
CA MET A 85 -0.04 1.36 -10.13
C MET A 85 -1.13 0.29 -9.96
N VAL A 86 -0.74 -0.88 -9.46
CA VAL A 86 -1.64 -1.99 -9.14
C VAL A 86 -1.68 -2.15 -7.62
N LEU A 87 -2.85 -1.96 -7.04
CA LEU A 87 -3.07 -2.15 -5.62
C LEU A 87 -3.58 -3.56 -5.35
N VAL A 88 -2.96 -4.28 -4.43
CA VAL A 88 -3.40 -5.63 -4.03
C VAL A 88 -3.78 -5.65 -2.55
N GLN A 89 -4.92 -6.27 -2.25
CA GLN A 89 -5.39 -6.52 -0.88
C GLN A 89 -5.83 -7.98 -0.72
N SER A 90 -5.84 -8.47 0.53
CA SER A 90 -6.43 -9.78 0.83
C SER A 90 -7.95 -9.74 0.63
N VAL A 91 -8.53 -10.83 0.13
CA VAL A 91 -10.00 -11.01 0.06
C VAL A 91 -10.66 -10.88 1.44
N GLU A 92 -9.94 -11.17 2.52
CA GLU A 92 -10.44 -11.05 3.90
C GLU A 92 -10.56 -9.59 4.36
N CYS A 93 -9.82 -8.66 3.73
CA CYS A 93 -9.87 -7.23 4.06
C CYS A 93 -9.49 -6.36 2.85
N SER A 94 -10.45 -6.06 1.98
CA SER A 94 -10.23 -5.38 0.70
C SER A 94 -11.04 -4.09 0.51
N PRO A 95 -11.03 -3.13 1.47
CA PRO A 95 -11.86 -1.94 1.36
C PRO A 95 -11.53 -1.09 0.14
N MET A 96 -10.26 -0.98 -0.24
CA MET A 96 -9.83 -0.17 -1.37
C MET A 96 -10.26 -0.76 -2.72
N VAL A 97 -10.28 -2.09 -2.82
CA VAL A 97 -10.74 -2.79 -4.03
C VAL A 97 -12.23 -2.51 -4.26
N HIS A 98 -13.05 -2.63 -3.22
CA HIS A 98 -14.48 -2.29 -3.29
C HIS A 98 -14.69 -0.80 -3.63
N LEU A 99 -14.01 0.10 -2.95
CA LEU A 99 -14.17 1.54 -3.19
C LEU A 99 -13.72 1.96 -4.59
N PHE A 100 -12.67 1.32 -5.13
CA PHE A 100 -12.19 1.65 -6.47
C PHE A 100 -13.06 1.06 -7.58
N ASN A 101 -13.48 -0.21 -7.45
CA ASN A 101 -14.22 -0.93 -8.47
C ASN A 101 -15.74 -0.64 -8.41
N ASP A 102 -16.30 -0.59 -7.20
CA ASP A 102 -17.76 -0.52 -6.97
C ASP A 102 -18.20 0.88 -6.49
N GLY A 103 -17.27 1.75 -6.12
CA GLY A 103 -17.52 3.10 -5.59
C GLY A 103 -17.98 3.13 -4.14
N GLN A 104 -18.23 1.98 -3.52
CA GLN A 104 -18.73 1.86 -2.14
C GLN A 104 -18.30 0.54 -1.49
N LEU A 105 -18.34 0.49 -0.17
CA LEU A 105 -18.19 -0.77 0.56
C LEU A 105 -19.48 -1.60 0.45
N PRO A 106 -19.37 -2.95 0.51
CA PRO A 106 -20.54 -3.82 0.62
C PRO A 106 -21.39 -3.45 1.86
N GLU A 107 -22.70 -3.63 1.77
CA GLU A 107 -23.64 -3.36 2.89
C GLU A 107 -23.26 -4.08 4.18
N HIS A 108 -22.74 -5.31 4.05
CA HIS A 108 -22.26 -6.12 5.16
C HIS A 108 -20.73 -6.32 5.09
N PHE A 109 -19.98 -5.19 4.98
CA PHE A 109 -18.51 -5.26 5.00
C PHE A 109 -18.03 -5.72 6.38
N ALA A 110 -17.57 -6.96 6.44
CA ALA A 110 -17.09 -7.62 7.66
C ALA A 110 -15.63 -8.10 7.49
N PRO A 111 -14.66 -7.18 7.57
CA PRO A 111 -13.26 -7.51 7.37
C PRO A 111 -12.74 -8.44 8.46
N LYS A 112 -11.93 -9.41 8.06
CA LYS A 112 -11.28 -10.38 8.94
C LYS A 112 -9.78 -10.12 9.01
N SER A 113 -9.12 -10.84 9.90
CA SER A 113 -7.67 -10.91 9.92
C SER A 113 -7.16 -11.74 8.75
N SER A 114 -5.97 -11.40 8.26
CA SER A 114 -5.24 -12.08 7.19
C SER A 114 -3.91 -12.59 7.73
N ALA A 115 -3.33 -13.61 7.08
CA ALA A 115 -1.93 -14.00 7.30
C ALA A 115 -1.00 -12.81 7.00
N ALA A 116 -1.34 -11.98 6.01
CA ALA A 116 -0.72 -10.70 5.72
C ALA A 116 -1.28 -9.60 6.63
N LEU A 117 -0.85 -9.56 7.89
CA LEU A 117 -1.35 -8.61 8.90
C LEU A 117 -1.22 -7.15 8.45
N GLY A 118 -0.19 -6.81 7.71
CA GLY A 118 0.05 -5.48 7.15
C GLY A 118 -1.00 -5.03 6.14
N LEU A 119 -1.74 -5.96 5.53
CA LEU A 119 -2.82 -5.66 4.58
C LEU A 119 -4.19 -5.52 5.28
N ALA A 120 -4.37 -6.03 6.48
CA ALA A 120 -5.65 -6.04 7.19
C ALA A 120 -5.98 -4.68 7.83
N VAL A 121 -6.22 -3.67 7.02
CA VAL A 121 -6.60 -2.30 7.42
C VAL A 121 -8.01 -1.99 6.92
N PRO A 122 -9.05 -2.20 7.74
CA PRO A 122 -10.45 -2.08 7.34
C PRO A 122 -10.87 -0.67 6.91
N TYR A 123 -10.30 0.35 7.55
CA TYR A 123 -10.69 1.75 7.38
C TYR A 123 -9.41 2.62 7.23
N PRO A 124 -8.74 2.58 6.06
CA PRO A 124 -7.50 3.32 5.87
C PRO A 124 -7.76 4.83 5.80
N PHE A 125 -6.98 5.62 6.56
CA PHE A 125 -7.09 7.09 6.56
C PHE A 125 -6.79 7.70 5.19
N ALA A 126 -5.93 7.07 4.41
CA ALA A 126 -5.47 7.57 3.12
C ALA A 126 -6.34 7.16 1.93
N THR A 127 -7.58 6.71 2.16
CA THR A 127 -8.49 6.22 1.10
C THR A 127 -8.54 7.15 -0.11
N ALA A 128 -8.80 8.45 0.10
CA ALA A 128 -8.92 9.40 -1.00
C ALA A 128 -7.61 9.54 -1.80
N MET A 129 -6.45 9.51 -1.12
CA MET A 129 -5.14 9.60 -1.77
C MET A 129 -4.82 8.33 -2.56
N MET A 130 -5.13 7.15 -2.03
CA MET A 130 -4.95 5.88 -2.77
C MET A 130 -5.83 5.82 -4.02
N LEU A 131 -7.09 6.24 -3.92
CA LEU A 131 -7.99 6.35 -5.08
C LEU A 131 -7.46 7.33 -6.12
N ALA A 132 -6.89 8.46 -5.69
CA ALA A 132 -6.26 9.42 -6.60
C ALA A 132 -5.07 8.79 -7.34
N VAL A 133 -4.17 8.09 -6.63
CA VAL A 133 -3.04 7.38 -7.25
C VAL A 133 -3.52 6.39 -8.30
N LEU A 134 -4.51 5.56 -7.99
CA LEU A 134 -5.03 4.58 -8.94
C LEU A 134 -5.66 5.25 -10.17
N LYS A 135 -6.42 6.33 -9.99
CA LYS A 135 -7.01 7.10 -11.10
C LYS A 135 -5.96 7.78 -11.96
N GLU A 136 -5.00 8.48 -11.35
CA GLU A 136 -3.95 9.21 -12.05
C GLU A 136 -3.03 8.28 -12.86
N SER A 137 -2.78 7.07 -12.33
CA SER A 137 -1.89 6.08 -12.97
C SER A 137 -2.61 5.16 -13.97
N ASN A 138 -3.91 5.35 -14.24
CA ASN A 138 -4.74 4.35 -14.93
C ASN A 138 -4.60 2.95 -14.31
N GLY A 139 -4.49 2.93 -12.99
CA GLY A 139 -4.22 1.75 -12.19
C GLY A 139 -5.40 0.81 -12.06
N ILE A 140 -5.20 -0.26 -11.32
CA ILE A 140 -6.22 -1.24 -10.97
C ILE A 140 -6.11 -1.63 -9.51
N ALA A 141 -7.17 -2.18 -8.95
CA ALA A 141 -7.20 -2.73 -7.61
C ALA A 141 -7.69 -4.18 -7.67
N LEU A 142 -6.93 -5.09 -7.06
CA LEU A 142 -7.14 -6.54 -7.10
C LEU A 142 -7.17 -7.12 -5.69
N THR A 143 -7.83 -8.27 -5.57
CA THR A 143 -7.75 -9.10 -4.37
C THR A 143 -6.95 -10.36 -4.63
N ILE A 144 -6.32 -10.89 -3.57
CA ILE A 144 -5.66 -12.18 -3.53
C ILE A 144 -6.19 -12.99 -2.34
N THR A 145 -6.30 -14.30 -2.49
CA THR A 145 -6.72 -15.19 -1.42
C THR A 145 -5.57 -15.50 -0.46
N GLU A 146 -5.91 -15.90 0.78
CA GLU A 146 -4.92 -16.33 1.78
C GLU A 146 -4.07 -17.50 1.24
N LYS A 147 -4.74 -18.45 0.56
CA LYS A 147 -4.06 -19.62 0.00
C LYS A 147 -3.06 -19.24 -1.10
N GLU A 148 -3.43 -18.35 -2.00
CA GLU A 148 -2.51 -17.88 -3.05
C GLU A 148 -1.29 -17.19 -2.46
N MET A 149 -1.46 -16.39 -1.39
CA MET A 149 -0.32 -15.78 -0.69
C MET A 149 0.59 -16.84 -0.04
N GLU A 150 0.03 -17.86 0.60
CA GLU A 150 0.79 -18.95 1.22
C GLU A 150 1.55 -19.78 0.16
N ASP A 151 0.86 -20.16 -0.91
CA ASP A 151 1.44 -20.92 -2.02
C ASP A 151 2.57 -20.11 -2.71
N GLY A 152 2.38 -18.81 -2.89
CA GLY A 152 3.38 -17.90 -3.46
C GLY A 152 4.64 -17.76 -2.59
N VAL A 153 4.53 -17.74 -1.25
CA VAL A 153 5.71 -17.76 -0.36
C VAL A 153 6.57 -19.00 -0.63
N GLU A 154 5.91 -20.17 -0.75
CA GLU A 154 6.63 -21.42 -1.06
C GLU A 154 7.25 -21.41 -2.45
N GLU A 155 6.50 -20.95 -3.45
CA GLU A 155 6.94 -20.95 -4.84
C GLU A 155 8.15 -20.00 -5.04
N ILE A 156 8.07 -18.78 -4.54
CA ILE A 156 9.18 -17.82 -4.62
C ILE A 156 10.43 -18.35 -3.91
N ALA A 157 10.25 -18.99 -2.75
CA ALA A 157 11.37 -19.60 -2.04
C ALA A 157 12.05 -20.71 -2.86
N LYS A 158 11.29 -21.50 -3.62
CA LYS A 158 11.81 -22.57 -4.48
C LYS A 158 12.45 -22.05 -5.77
N VAL A 159 11.87 -21.03 -6.39
CA VAL A 159 12.29 -20.54 -7.72
C VAL A 159 13.39 -19.50 -7.60
N GLU A 160 13.25 -18.55 -6.68
CA GLU A 160 14.13 -17.38 -6.55
C GLU A 160 15.09 -17.49 -5.35
N GLY A 161 14.90 -18.48 -4.47
CA GLY A 161 15.67 -18.59 -3.23
C GLY A 161 15.39 -17.48 -2.21
N LEU A 162 14.25 -16.81 -2.32
CA LEU A 162 13.83 -15.69 -1.47
C LEU A 162 12.70 -16.11 -0.53
N LEU A 163 12.86 -15.87 0.77
CA LEU A 163 11.78 -16.05 1.74
C LEU A 163 11.05 -14.72 1.93
N LEU A 164 9.90 -14.57 1.30
CA LEU A 164 9.04 -13.40 1.45
C LEU A 164 8.04 -13.56 2.61
N SER A 165 7.55 -12.44 3.13
CA SER A 165 6.37 -12.43 3.98
C SER A 165 5.10 -12.64 3.13
N PRO A 166 3.94 -13.00 3.73
CA PRO A 166 2.67 -13.05 3.02
C PRO A 166 2.33 -11.75 2.28
N GLU A 167 2.66 -10.58 2.85
CA GLU A 167 2.49 -9.29 2.19
C GLU A 167 3.31 -9.18 0.90
N GLY A 168 4.57 -9.64 0.94
CA GLY A 168 5.44 -9.64 -0.25
C GLY A 168 4.93 -10.59 -1.31
N SER A 169 4.51 -11.78 -0.91
CA SER A 169 3.92 -12.79 -1.80
C SER A 169 2.60 -12.35 -2.44
N ALA A 170 1.86 -11.45 -1.79
CA ALA A 170 0.59 -10.95 -2.33
C ALA A 170 0.72 -10.24 -3.69
N THR A 171 1.93 -9.96 -4.14
CA THR A 171 2.18 -9.27 -5.41
C THR A 171 2.86 -10.15 -6.45
N TYR A 172 3.06 -11.42 -6.14
CA TYR A 172 3.59 -12.46 -7.04
C TYR A 172 2.46 -13.17 -7.77
#